data_1af255282ffd093a44aaf08fcdc1b9a4
#
_entry.id   1af255282ffd093a44aaf08fcdc1b9a4
#
_cell.length_a   1.000
_cell.length_b   1.000
_cell.length_c   1.000
_cell.angle_alpha   90.00
_cell.angle_beta   90.00
_cell.angle_gamma   90.00
#
_symmetry.space_group_name_H-M   'P 1'
#
loop_
_entity.id
_entity.type
_entity.pdbx_description
1 polymer ?
#
loop_
_entity_poly.entity_id
_entity_poly.type
_entity_poly.pdbx_seq_one_letter_code
_entity_poly.pdbx_strand_id
1 'polypeptide(L)'
;KEFTLLDIGARGGVNWPWNKIKKEINQILIEADTEEAKVLKKTYEKNSKVKVLSFGLWSQTTELKLNITNSPSASSVYKHNLKYLIRFPDYKRFETKRITEIKVEKLDDIAINEKLNADFIKIDIEGAELDAFKGGLNFIKENIIGIESEVSFVEKNINQPLFAEVDTYVRNNLGFELFDINQKYWKYNKGQKYGSLKGRIIFADTIYFRPIDKLPSWLNGMSKQKAIHKFSSLLFSAYN
;
A
#
# COMPACT_ATOMS: atom_id res chain seq x y z
N LYS A 1 -12.44 1.18 -20.82
CA LYS A 1 -11.95 0.44 -19.65
C LYS A 1 -12.31 1.25 -18.41
N GLU A 2 -12.93 0.62 -17.40
CA GLU A 2 -13.13 1.24 -16.08
C GLU A 2 -11.81 1.27 -15.31
N PHE A 3 -11.64 2.29 -14.45
CA PHE A 3 -10.45 2.41 -13.61
C PHE A 3 -10.44 1.30 -12.56
N THR A 4 -9.29 0.69 -12.36
CA THR A 4 -9.11 -0.40 -11.38
C THR A 4 -8.04 -0.03 -10.37
N LEU A 5 -8.42 0.00 -9.09
CA LEU A 5 -7.52 0.13 -7.95
C LEU A 5 -7.09 -1.25 -7.47
N LEU A 6 -5.80 -1.45 -7.32
CA LEU A 6 -5.21 -2.57 -6.59
C LEU A 6 -4.82 -2.09 -5.18
N ASP A 7 -5.59 -2.51 -4.17
CA ASP A 7 -5.37 -2.16 -2.75
C ASP A 7 -4.69 -3.34 -2.05
N ILE A 8 -3.46 -3.13 -1.64
CA ILE A 8 -2.58 -4.13 -1.01
C ILE A 8 -2.44 -3.79 0.48
N GLY A 9 -2.81 -4.73 1.34
CA GLY A 9 -3.06 -4.49 2.75
C GLY A 9 -4.48 -3.95 2.97
N ALA A 10 -5.46 -4.57 2.34
CA ALA A 10 -6.82 -4.08 2.21
C ALA A 10 -7.71 -4.35 3.44
N ARG A 11 -7.14 -4.45 4.64
CA ARG A 11 -7.88 -4.66 5.89
C ARG A 11 -9.02 -3.65 6.04
N GLY A 12 -10.24 -4.15 6.26
CA GLY A 12 -11.45 -3.33 6.37
C GLY A 12 -11.99 -2.80 5.04
N GLY A 13 -11.34 -3.10 3.91
CA GLY A 13 -11.68 -2.61 2.57
C GLY A 13 -11.05 -1.26 2.26
N VAL A 14 -11.43 -0.69 1.13
CA VAL A 14 -10.85 0.55 0.61
C VAL A 14 -11.11 1.74 1.54
N ASN A 15 -10.04 2.37 1.98
CA ASN A 15 -10.03 3.50 2.91
C ASN A 15 -9.98 4.87 2.18
N TRP A 16 -9.98 5.96 2.98
CA TRP A 16 -9.76 7.30 2.46
C TRP A 16 -8.37 7.39 1.77
N PRO A 17 -8.26 8.09 0.64
CA PRO A 17 -9.29 8.89 -0.04
C PRO A 17 -10.19 8.08 -1.00
N TRP A 18 -9.83 6.86 -1.32
CA TRP A 18 -10.45 6.00 -2.34
C TRP A 18 -11.89 5.59 -2.04
N ASN A 19 -12.27 5.58 -0.76
CA ASN A 19 -13.65 5.28 -0.36
C ASN A 19 -14.69 6.28 -0.90
N LYS A 20 -14.26 7.50 -1.28
CA LYS A 20 -15.14 8.51 -1.90
C LYS A 20 -15.65 8.06 -3.27
N ILE A 21 -14.81 7.37 -4.03
CA ILE A 21 -15.09 6.94 -5.42
C ILE A 21 -15.25 5.43 -5.58
N LYS A 22 -15.29 4.67 -4.49
CA LYS A 22 -15.31 3.19 -4.51
C LYS A 22 -16.45 2.57 -5.32
N LYS A 23 -17.55 3.29 -5.54
CA LYS A 23 -18.69 2.83 -6.37
C LYS A 23 -18.44 3.00 -7.86
N GLU A 24 -17.50 3.85 -8.23
CA GLU A 24 -17.21 4.26 -9.61
C GLU A 24 -16.06 3.45 -10.23
N ILE A 25 -15.28 2.76 -9.39
CA ILE A 25 -14.05 2.05 -9.77
C ILE A 25 -14.17 0.54 -9.50
N ASN A 26 -13.40 -0.25 -10.26
CA ASN A 26 -13.14 -1.63 -9.89
C ASN A 26 -12.07 -1.70 -8.80
N GLN A 27 -12.14 -2.71 -7.94
CA GLN A 27 -11.24 -2.87 -6.80
C GLN A 27 -10.72 -4.31 -6.76
N ILE A 28 -9.41 -4.45 -6.63
CA ILE A 28 -8.75 -5.72 -6.33
C ILE A 28 -8.13 -5.55 -4.95
N LEU A 29 -8.64 -6.29 -3.97
CA LEU A 29 -8.24 -6.21 -2.57
C LEU A 29 -7.34 -7.41 -2.25
N ILE A 30 -6.10 -7.16 -1.83
CA ILE A 30 -5.17 -8.19 -1.38
C ILE A 30 -4.99 -8.06 0.13
N GLU A 31 -5.31 -9.14 0.87
CA GLU A 31 -5.18 -9.20 2.32
C GLU A 31 -4.48 -10.50 2.74
N ALA A 32 -3.40 -10.36 3.51
CA ALA A 32 -2.56 -11.47 3.94
C ALA A 32 -3.14 -12.24 5.14
N ASP A 33 -3.86 -11.55 6.04
CA ASP A 33 -4.56 -12.20 7.15
C ASP A 33 -5.79 -12.95 6.62
N THR A 34 -5.72 -14.28 6.64
CA THR A 34 -6.77 -15.15 6.07
C THR A 34 -8.13 -14.95 6.72
N GLU A 35 -8.18 -14.61 8.01
CA GLU A 35 -9.45 -14.35 8.70
C GLU A 35 -10.08 -13.05 8.22
N GLU A 36 -9.28 -11.99 8.08
CA GLU A 36 -9.74 -10.72 7.51
C GLU A 36 -10.16 -10.88 6.05
N ALA A 37 -9.39 -11.63 5.25
CA ALA A 37 -9.74 -11.90 3.85
C ALA A 37 -11.09 -12.64 3.72
N LYS A 38 -11.44 -13.55 4.65
CA LYS A 38 -12.76 -14.18 4.70
C LYS A 38 -13.87 -13.16 4.96
N VAL A 39 -13.63 -12.22 5.89
CA VAL A 39 -14.58 -11.12 6.20
C VAL A 39 -14.79 -10.26 4.97
N LEU A 40 -13.72 -9.85 4.29
CA LEU A 40 -13.79 -9.07 3.06
C LEU A 40 -14.54 -9.81 1.95
N LYS A 41 -14.25 -11.09 1.70
CA LYS A 41 -14.96 -11.91 0.71
C LYS A 41 -16.46 -11.93 0.98
N LYS A 42 -16.86 -12.12 2.24
CA LYS A 42 -18.28 -12.12 2.64
C LYS A 42 -18.92 -10.74 2.45
N THR A 43 -18.20 -9.68 2.84
CA THR A 43 -18.68 -8.29 2.74
C THR A 43 -18.97 -7.88 1.30
N TYR A 44 -18.10 -8.31 0.39
CA TYR A 44 -18.19 -7.92 -1.03
C TYR A 44 -18.76 -9.02 -1.95
N GLU A 45 -19.31 -10.11 -1.40
CA GLU A 45 -19.82 -11.27 -2.13
C GLU A 45 -20.76 -10.89 -3.31
N LYS A 46 -21.59 -9.87 -3.12
CA LYS A 46 -22.57 -9.42 -4.11
C LYS A 46 -22.09 -8.24 -4.97
N ASN A 47 -20.85 -7.80 -4.80
CA ASN A 47 -20.30 -6.65 -5.52
C ASN A 47 -19.38 -7.11 -6.65
N SER A 48 -19.88 -7.14 -7.87
CA SER A 48 -19.11 -7.57 -9.05
C SER A 48 -17.91 -6.68 -9.41
N LYS A 49 -17.81 -5.48 -8.82
CA LYS A 49 -16.67 -4.58 -9.00
C LYS A 49 -15.51 -4.86 -8.03
N VAL A 50 -15.68 -5.79 -7.08
CA VAL A 50 -14.66 -6.08 -6.06
C VAL A 50 -14.20 -7.52 -6.16
N LYS A 51 -12.90 -7.72 -6.34
CA LYS A 51 -12.21 -9.02 -6.27
C LYS A 51 -11.36 -9.05 -5.01
N VAL A 52 -11.48 -10.09 -4.17
CA VAL A 52 -10.69 -10.26 -2.94
C VAL A 52 -9.75 -11.46 -3.08
N LEU A 53 -8.47 -11.23 -2.88
CA LEU A 53 -7.39 -12.22 -2.93
C LEU A 53 -6.76 -12.37 -1.53
N SER A 54 -6.53 -13.62 -1.10
CA SER A 54 -6.09 -13.95 0.26
C SER A 54 -4.67 -14.50 0.25
N PHE A 55 -3.69 -13.60 0.19
CA PHE A 55 -2.26 -13.87 0.36
C PHE A 55 -1.51 -12.55 0.60
N GLY A 56 -0.26 -12.64 1.03
CA GLY A 56 0.62 -11.48 1.11
C GLY A 56 1.44 -11.30 -0.17
N LEU A 57 2.07 -10.14 -0.32
CA LEU A 57 3.01 -9.88 -1.40
C LEU A 57 4.44 -9.82 -0.87
N TRP A 58 5.37 -10.39 -1.65
CA TRP A 58 6.79 -10.40 -1.34
C TRP A 58 7.64 -10.47 -2.61
N SER A 59 8.96 -10.32 -2.47
CA SER A 59 9.91 -10.43 -3.59
C SER A 59 10.07 -11.83 -4.17
N GLN A 60 9.61 -12.85 -3.46
CA GLN A 60 9.60 -14.27 -3.87
C GLN A 60 8.41 -14.99 -3.26
N THR A 61 7.96 -16.07 -3.91
CA THR A 61 6.92 -16.94 -3.40
C THR A 61 7.47 -17.79 -2.26
N THR A 62 6.91 -17.65 -1.05
CA THR A 62 7.33 -18.38 0.17
C THR A 62 6.26 -18.27 1.25
N GLU A 63 6.58 -18.77 2.44
CA GLU A 63 5.80 -18.57 3.66
C GLU A 63 6.55 -17.63 4.61
N LEU A 64 5.85 -16.69 5.20
CA LEU A 64 6.38 -15.74 6.17
C LEU A 64 5.55 -15.75 7.45
N LYS A 65 6.16 -15.30 8.54
CA LYS A 65 5.48 -15.10 9.82
C LYS A 65 4.93 -13.68 9.89
N LEU A 66 3.61 -13.55 10.03
CA LEU A 66 2.93 -12.28 10.26
C LEU A 66 2.74 -12.08 11.77
N ASN A 67 3.30 -11.01 12.31
CA ASN A 67 3.13 -10.59 13.70
C ASN A 67 1.82 -9.81 13.82
N ILE A 68 0.75 -10.47 14.24
CA ILE A 68 -0.53 -9.82 14.52
C ILE A 68 -0.41 -9.09 15.86
N THR A 69 -0.62 -7.78 15.84
CA THR A 69 -0.48 -6.92 17.02
C THR A 69 -1.78 -6.70 17.76
N ASN A 70 -1.71 -6.00 18.91
CA ASN A 70 -2.90 -5.56 19.65
C ASN A 70 -3.80 -4.64 18.82
N SER A 71 -3.23 -3.88 17.86
CA SER A 71 -3.95 -3.17 16.81
C SER A 71 -3.72 -3.88 15.47
N PRO A 72 -4.64 -4.72 14.99
CA PRO A 72 -4.42 -5.57 13.82
C PRO A 72 -4.00 -4.83 12.53
N SER A 73 -4.37 -3.56 12.41
CA SER A 73 -3.94 -2.71 11.29
C SER A 73 -2.45 -2.40 11.28
N ALA A 74 -1.76 -2.56 12.41
CA ALA A 74 -0.32 -2.37 12.52
C ALA A 74 0.47 -3.69 12.40
N SER A 75 -0.16 -4.77 11.95
CA SER A 75 0.49 -6.09 11.84
C SER A 75 1.49 -6.11 10.69
N SER A 76 2.66 -6.74 10.91
CA SER A 76 3.77 -6.75 9.97
C SER A 76 4.46 -8.11 9.91
N VAL A 77 5.09 -8.42 8.77
CA VAL A 77 6.04 -9.53 8.65
C VAL A 77 7.34 -9.23 9.40
N TYR A 78 7.67 -7.97 9.60
CA TYR A 78 8.79 -7.54 10.41
C TYR A 78 8.43 -7.51 11.90
N LYS A 79 9.41 -7.75 12.77
CA LYS A 79 9.24 -7.62 14.21
C LYS A 79 9.24 -6.15 14.61
N HIS A 80 8.26 -5.73 15.42
CA HIS A 80 8.17 -4.35 15.88
C HIS A 80 9.36 -3.96 16.78
N ASN A 81 9.90 -2.77 16.55
CA ASN A 81 10.98 -2.19 17.33
C ASN A 81 10.46 -1.54 18.62
N LEU A 82 10.02 -2.36 19.58
CA LEU A 82 9.44 -1.87 20.83
C LEU A 82 10.42 -1.00 21.63
N LYS A 83 11.76 -1.21 21.48
CA LYS A 83 12.78 -0.35 22.10
C LYS A 83 12.71 1.09 21.59
N TYR A 84 12.34 1.25 20.31
CA TYR A 84 12.13 2.57 19.71
C TYR A 84 10.74 3.10 20.04
N LEU A 85 9.72 2.28 19.91
CA LEU A 85 8.29 2.66 19.98
C LEU A 85 7.85 3.08 21.38
N ILE A 86 8.48 2.57 22.46
CA ILE A 86 8.20 2.94 23.85
C ILE A 86 8.34 4.44 24.14
N ARG A 87 9.00 5.17 23.25
CA ARG A 87 9.14 6.64 23.34
C ARG A 87 7.83 7.40 23.07
N PHE A 88 6.85 6.72 22.47
CA PHE A 88 5.58 7.30 22.02
C PHE A 88 4.40 6.81 22.87
N PRO A 89 3.31 7.62 22.99
CA PRO A 89 2.08 7.15 23.59
C PRO A 89 1.54 5.95 22.83
N ASP A 90 0.78 5.11 23.53
CA ASP A 90 0.06 3.99 22.93
C ASP A 90 0.95 2.95 22.18
N TYR A 91 2.25 2.88 22.54
CA TYR A 91 3.17 1.92 21.94
C TYR A 91 2.73 0.46 22.09
N LYS A 92 1.91 0.15 23.11
CA LYS A 92 1.39 -1.20 23.37
C LYS A 92 0.53 -1.75 22.23
N ARG A 93 0.00 -0.89 21.38
CA ARG A 93 -0.72 -1.33 20.18
C ARG A 93 0.15 -2.14 19.22
N PHE A 94 1.47 -1.96 19.27
CA PHE A 94 2.46 -2.67 18.45
C PHE A 94 2.97 -3.95 19.09
N GLU A 95 2.58 -4.29 20.32
CA GLU A 95 2.94 -5.58 20.94
C GLU A 95 2.29 -6.71 20.18
N THR A 96 3.08 -7.73 19.85
CA THR A 96 2.60 -8.93 19.15
C THR A 96 1.65 -9.73 20.02
N LYS A 97 0.40 -9.86 19.61
CA LYS A 97 -0.63 -10.66 20.28
C LYS A 97 -0.55 -12.13 19.87
N ARG A 98 -0.30 -12.40 18.59
CA ARG A 98 -0.12 -13.74 18.03
C ARG A 98 0.74 -13.67 16.78
N ILE A 99 1.34 -14.81 16.43
CA ILE A 99 2.04 -14.98 15.16
C ILE A 99 1.27 -16.00 14.33
N THR A 100 1.09 -15.71 13.04
CA THR A 100 0.48 -16.64 12.08
C THR A 100 1.38 -16.77 10.87
N GLU A 101 1.41 -17.94 10.27
CA GLU A 101 2.05 -18.16 8.99
C GLU A 101 1.13 -17.68 7.89
N ILE A 102 1.70 -16.98 6.92
CA ILE A 102 1.00 -16.49 5.74
C ILE A 102 1.75 -16.91 4.49
N LYS A 103 1.00 -17.29 3.45
CA LYS A 103 1.54 -17.47 2.12
C LYS A 103 1.77 -16.09 1.48
N VAL A 104 2.95 -15.90 0.92
CA VAL A 104 3.29 -14.70 0.16
C VAL A 104 3.72 -15.09 -1.25
N GLU A 105 3.37 -14.26 -2.22
CA GLU A 105 3.61 -14.51 -3.63
C GLU A 105 4.17 -13.25 -4.31
N LYS A 106 4.81 -13.45 -5.45
CA LYS A 106 5.22 -12.34 -6.33
C LYS A 106 3.99 -11.77 -7.02
N LEU A 107 3.87 -10.46 -7.04
CA LEU A 107 2.78 -9.79 -7.76
C LEU A 107 2.80 -10.11 -9.27
N ASP A 108 3.99 -10.28 -9.86
CA ASP A 108 4.13 -10.66 -11.27
C ASP A 108 3.46 -12.01 -11.55
N ASP A 109 3.68 -13.02 -10.69
CA ASP A 109 3.10 -14.35 -10.84
C ASP A 109 1.56 -14.33 -10.64
N ILE A 110 1.11 -13.59 -9.62
CA ILE A 110 -0.31 -13.40 -9.35
C ILE A 110 -1.00 -12.69 -10.52
N ALA A 111 -0.36 -11.68 -11.07
CA ALA A 111 -0.92 -10.92 -12.18
C ALA A 111 -1.22 -11.81 -13.39
N ILE A 112 -0.35 -12.78 -13.67
CA ILE A 112 -0.55 -13.77 -14.73
C ILE A 112 -1.67 -14.75 -14.35
N ASN A 113 -1.56 -15.38 -13.16
CA ASN A 113 -2.47 -16.45 -12.73
C ASN A 113 -3.91 -15.97 -12.57
N GLU A 114 -4.09 -14.80 -12.00
CA GLU A 114 -5.37 -14.18 -11.71
C GLU A 114 -5.86 -13.23 -12.82
N LYS A 115 -5.08 -13.08 -13.90
CA LYS A 115 -5.33 -12.17 -15.04
C LYS A 115 -5.63 -10.75 -14.53
N LEU A 116 -4.75 -10.25 -13.66
CA LEU A 116 -4.95 -8.94 -13.07
C LEU A 116 -4.81 -7.84 -14.12
N ASN A 117 -5.64 -6.83 -13.96
CA ASN A 117 -5.58 -5.61 -14.72
C ASN A 117 -5.87 -4.45 -13.77
N ALA A 118 -4.85 -3.69 -13.42
CA ALA A 118 -4.96 -2.55 -12.52
C ALA A 118 -4.30 -1.32 -13.12
N ASP A 119 -4.78 -0.15 -12.72
CA ASP A 119 -4.30 1.14 -13.19
C ASP A 119 -3.52 1.88 -12.10
N PHE A 120 -3.87 1.66 -10.84
CA PHE A 120 -3.27 2.31 -9.68
C PHE A 120 -3.06 1.31 -8.55
N ILE A 121 -1.97 1.46 -7.81
CA ILE A 121 -1.68 0.69 -6.61
C ILE A 121 -1.79 1.59 -5.38
N LYS A 122 -2.57 1.18 -4.37
CA LYS A 122 -2.42 1.63 -2.99
C LYS A 122 -1.79 0.48 -2.21
N ILE A 123 -0.71 0.73 -1.50
CA ILE A 123 0.00 -0.28 -0.72
C ILE A 123 0.34 0.25 0.67
N ASP A 124 -0.08 -0.52 1.68
CA ASP A 124 0.13 -0.24 3.09
C ASP A 124 0.18 -1.59 3.83
N ILE A 125 1.39 -2.14 3.92
CA ILE A 125 1.67 -3.47 4.48
C ILE A 125 2.75 -3.43 5.55
N GLU A 126 2.83 -2.27 6.21
CA GLU A 126 3.58 -2.06 7.44
C GLU A 126 5.07 -2.45 7.33
N GLY A 127 5.72 -1.99 6.24
CA GLY A 127 7.16 -2.08 6.01
C GLY A 127 7.60 -3.07 4.95
N ALA A 128 6.69 -3.85 4.35
CA ALA A 128 7.02 -4.84 3.30
C ALA A 128 6.87 -4.29 1.86
N GLU A 129 6.62 -2.98 1.71
CA GLU A 129 6.32 -2.32 0.43
C GLU A 129 7.43 -2.54 -0.60
N LEU A 130 8.70 -2.38 -0.20
CA LEU A 130 9.84 -2.56 -1.10
C LEU A 130 9.93 -3.98 -1.65
N ASP A 131 9.70 -4.99 -0.82
CA ASP A 131 9.72 -6.39 -1.25
C ASP A 131 8.55 -6.71 -2.17
N ALA A 132 7.36 -6.19 -1.89
CA ALA A 132 6.20 -6.30 -2.78
C ALA A 132 6.48 -5.65 -4.14
N PHE A 133 7.10 -4.47 -4.18
CA PHE A 133 7.52 -3.81 -5.43
C PHE A 133 8.53 -4.63 -6.22
N LYS A 134 9.52 -5.25 -5.55
CA LYS A 134 10.48 -6.15 -6.20
C LYS A 134 9.79 -7.36 -6.83
N GLY A 135 8.78 -7.92 -6.14
CA GLY A 135 8.00 -9.05 -6.65
C GLY A 135 7.02 -8.70 -7.77
N GLY A 136 6.75 -7.41 -7.99
CA GLY A 136 5.81 -6.90 -9.00
C GLY A 136 6.45 -6.05 -10.09
N LEU A 137 7.76 -6.15 -10.28
CA LEU A 137 8.53 -5.27 -11.16
C LEU A 137 7.92 -5.15 -12.56
N ASN A 138 7.61 -6.28 -13.20
CA ASN A 138 7.13 -6.31 -14.58
C ASN A 138 5.68 -5.81 -14.66
N PHE A 139 4.80 -6.36 -13.83
CA PHE A 139 3.40 -5.95 -13.80
C PHE A 139 3.24 -4.45 -13.55
N ILE A 140 3.99 -3.90 -12.59
CA ILE A 140 3.94 -2.48 -12.25
C ILE A 140 4.44 -1.63 -13.42
N LYS A 141 5.56 -2.00 -14.03
CA LYS A 141 6.12 -1.25 -15.17
C LYS A 141 5.19 -1.23 -16.38
N GLU A 142 4.49 -2.33 -16.63
CA GLU A 142 3.65 -2.48 -17.82
C GLU A 142 2.25 -1.88 -17.66
N ASN A 143 1.71 -1.86 -16.44
CA ASN A 143 0.28 -1.58 -16.25
C ASN A 143 0.00 -0.34 -15.40
N ILE A 144 0.81 -0.05 -14.38
CA ILE A 144 0.47 0.92 -13.35
C ILE A 144 0.86 2.34 -13.75
N ILE A 145 -0.05 3.29 -13.52
CA ILE A 145 0.15 4.71 -13.82
C ILE A 145 0.45 5.53 -12.57
N GLY A 146 0.05 5.07 -11.39
CA GLY A 146 0.32 5.74 -10.13
C GLY A 146 0.35 4.78 -8.96
N ILE A 147 1.05 5.20 -7.90
CA ILE A 147 1.26 4.43 -6.68
C ILE A 147 1.02 5.36 -5.49
N GLU A 148 0.20 4.91 -4.55
CA GLU A 148 0.15 5.42 -3.18
C GLU A 148 0.79 4.38 -2.27
N SER A 149 1.82 4.77 -1.52
CA SER A 149 2.57 3.85 -0.65
C SER A 149 2.81 4.45 0.73
N GLU A 150 2.50 3.70 1.80
CA GLU A 150 3.03 4.03 3.11
C GLU A 150 4.55 3.82 3.09
N VAL A 151 5.28 4.76 3.68
CA VAL A 151 6.73 4.69 3.85
C VAL A 151 7.12 5.15 5.25
N SER A 152 8.13 4.54 5.84
CA SER A 152 8.62 4.91 7.17
C SER A 152 9.90 5.75 7.09
N PHE A 153 9.99 6.79 7.95
CA PHE A 153 11.22 7.59 8.13
C PHE A 153 12.05 7.13 9.31
N VAL A 154 11.52 6.17 10.07
CA VAL A 154 12.17 5.62 11.26
C VAL A 154 11.92 4.12 11.30
N GLU A 155 12.79 3.40 11.95
CA GLU A 155 12.72 1.95 12.11
C GLU A 155 11.62 1.57 13.12
N LYS A 156 10.33 1.69 12.69
CA LYS A 156 9.19 1.18 13.46
C LYS A 156 9.30 -0.33 13.66
N ASN A 157 9.74 -1.02 12.63
CA ASN A 157 9.98 -2.45 12.61
C ASN A 157 11.46 -2.71 12.36
N ILE A 158 12.00 -3.74 12.97
CA ILE A 158 13.43 -4.06 12.91
C ILE A 158 13.79 -4.50 11.48
N ASN A 159 14.80 -3.84 10.89
CA ASN A 159 15.30 -4.07 9.53
C ASN A 159 14.29 -3.81 8.41
N GLN A 160 13.21 -3.07 8.65
CA GLN A 160 12.31 -2.65 7.56
C GLN A 160 13.00 -1.62 6.66
N PRO A 161 12.72 -1.64 5.35
CA PRO A 161 13.13 -0.56 4.45
C PRO A 161 12.55 0.80 4.90
N LEU A 162 13.34 1.86 4.73
CA LEU A 162 12.89 3.23 5.01
C LEU A 162 12.56 3.97 3.71
N PHE A 163 11.99 5.17 3.83
CA PHE A 163 11.60 6.02 2.71
C PHE A 163 12.66 6.11 1.61
N ALA A 164 13.92 6.36 1.98
CA ALA A 164 14.98 6.53 0.98
C ALA A 164 15.20 5.30 0.10
N GLU A 165 15.05 4.10 0.65
CA GLU A 165 15.21 2.84 -0.08
C GLU A 165 13.99 2.57 -0.98
N VAL A 166 12.78 2.82 -0.46
CA VAL A 166 11.52 2.67 -1.22
C VAL A 166 11.49 3.70 -2.36
N ASP A 167 11.72 4.98 -2.08
CA ASP A 167 11.73 6.06 -3.07
C ASP A 167 12.77 5.80 -4.17
N THR A 168 13.99 5.42 -3.78
CA THR A 168 15.04 5.08 -4.75
C THR A 168 14.60 3.95 -5.69
N TYR A 169 13.98 2.90 -5.15
CA TYR A 169 13.51 1.79 -5.97
C TYR A 169 12.35 2.18 -6.89
N VAL A 170 11.35 2.88 -6.36
CA VAL A 170 10.18 3.32 -7.13
C VAL A 170 10.57 4.24 -8.28
N ARG A 171 11.50 5.16 -8.05
CA ARG A 171 11.97 6.10 -9.08
C ARG A 171 12.89 5.44 -10.08
N ASN A 172 13.92 4.72 -9.63
CA ASN A 172 14.98 4.23 -10.50
C ASN A 172 14.63 2.91 -11.18
N ASN A 173 13.92 2.02 -10.51
CA ASN A 173 13.59 0.70 -11.04
C ASN A 173 12.19 0.64 -11.67
N LEU A 174 11.19 1.28 -11.05
CA LEU A 174 9.82 1.28 -11.57
C LEU A 174 9.55 2.44 -12.54
N GLY A 175 10.33 3.54 -12.49
CA GLY A 175 10.26 4.66 -13.42
C GLY A 175 9.14 5.66 -13.12
N PHE A 176 8.81 5.84 -11.83
CA PHE A 176 7.83 6.82 -11.37
C PHE A 176 8.52 8.09 -10.85
N GLU A 177 7.77 9.15 -10.73
CA GLU A 177 8.17 10.41 -10.10
C GLU A 177 7.36 10.63 -8.84
N LEU A 178 8.03 11.09 -7.77
CA LEU A 178 7.37 11.46 -6.53
C LEU A 178 6.54 12.73 -6.77
N PHE A 179 5.24 12.67 -6.45
CA PHE A 179 4.30 13.76 -6.65
C PHE A 179 3.93 14.46 -5.35
N ASP A 180 3.66 13.69 -4.28
CA ASP A 180 3.26 14.25 -2.99
C ASP A 180 3.68 13.37 -1.82
N ILE A 181 3.78 13.97 -0.63
CA ILE A 181 4.12 13.30 0.64
C ILE A 181 3.19 13.80 1.74
N ASN A 182 2.25 12.98 2.15
CA ASN A 182 1.34 13.25 3.28
C ASN A 182 1.94 12.73 4.60
N GLN A 183 2.70 13.58 5.27
CA GLN A 183 3.51 13.25 6.43
C GLN A 183 2.70 13.05 7.70
N LYS A 184 3.06 12.03 8.52
CA LYS A 184 2.47 11.72 9.82
C LYS A 184 3.50 11.90 10.94
N TYR A 185 3.09 12.60 11.99
CA TYR A 185 3.96 13.00 13.10
C TYR A 185 3.45 12.44 14.42
N TRP A 186 4.36 11.89 15.20
CA TRP A 186 4.05 11.45 16.57
C TRP A 186 4.79 12.30 17.59
N LYS A 187 4.12 12.59 18.72
CA LYS A 187 4.72 13.28 19.86
C LYS A 187 5.30 12.26 20.83
N TYR A 188 6.47 12.57 21.40
CA TYR A 188 7.07 11.74 22.44
C TYR A 188 6.23 11.76 23.72
N ASN A 189 6.33 10.68 24.52
CA ASN A 189 5.71 10.60 25.86
C ASN A 189 6.21 11.69 26.83
N LYS A 190 7.49 12.08 26.69
CA LYS A 190 8.15 13.05 27.57
C LYS A 190 8.81 14.14 26.73
N GLY A 191 8.89 15.37 27.27
CA GLY A 191 9.68 16.45 26.71
C GLY A 191 8.96 17.40 25.75
N GLN A 192 7.76 17.08 25.27
CA GLN A 192 6.97 18.00 24.46
C GLN A 192 5.63 18.35 25.14
N LYS A 193 5.40 19.66 25.34
CA LYS A 193 4.11 20.14 25.83
C LYS A 193 3.02 19.93 24.76
N TYR A 194 1.83 19.64 25.21
CA TYR A 194 0.65 19.61 24.34
C TYR A 194 0.51 20.92 23.57
N GLY A 195 0.23 20.85 22.28
CA GLY A 195 0.10 22.03 21.42
C GLY A 195 1.40 22.61 20.84
N SER A 196 2.57 22.21 21.33
CA SER A 196 3.84 22.55 20.71
C SER A 196 4.07 21.77 19.42
N LEU A 197 5.03 22.20 18.62
CA LEU A 197 5.41 21.72 17.29
C LEU A 197 4.99 20.28 16.89
N LYS A 198 4.99 19.97 15.60
CA LYS A 198 4.47 18.75 14.97
C LYS A 198 4.94 17.42 15.60
N GLY A 199 6.05 17.39 16.31
CA GLY A 199 6.68 16.17 16.80
C GLY A 199 7.66 15.58 15.79
N ARG A 200 7.94 14.28 15.92
CA ARG A 200 8.81 13.57 15.00
C ARG A 200 8.03 13.01 13.82
N ILE A 201 8.55 13.21 12.61
CA ILE A 201 8.04 12.49 11.45
C ILE A 201 8.32 10.99 11.64
N ILE A 202 7.31 10.16 11.46
CA ILE A 202 7.40 8.70 11.62
C ILE A 202 7.19 8.00 10.28
N PHE A 203 6.11 8.30 9.57
CA PHE A 203 5.75 7.71 8.29
C PHE A 203 5.04 8.74 7.41
N ALA A 204 4.79 8.37 6.19
CA ALA A 204 3.98 9.16 5.26
C ALA A 204 3.26 8.25 4.27
N ASP A 205 2.15 8.75 3.74
CA ASP A 205 1.58 8.27 2.48
C ASP A 205 2.26 9.05 1.35
N THR A 206 2.98 8.37 0.50
CA THR A 206 3.67 8.95 -0.67
C THR A 206 2.88 8.66 -1.93
N ILE A 207 2.79 9.64 -2.82
CA ILE A 207 2.10 9.50 -4.10
C ILE A 207 3.11 9.64 -5.23
N TYR A 208 3.14 8.64 -6.09
CA TYR A 208 3.99 8.63 -7.28
C TYR A 208 3.14 8.52 -8.54
N PHE A 209 3.57 9.19 -9.59
CA PHE A 209 3.00 9.06 -10.91
C PHE A 209 4.05 8.71 -11.94
N ARG A 210 3.61 8.00 -12.96
CA ARG A 210 4.43 7.77 -14.13
C ARG A 210 4.51 9.04 -14.98
N PRO A 211 5.70 9.44 -15.46
CA PRO A 211 5.83 10.53 -16.40
C PRO A 211 4.94 10.33 -17.63
N ILE A 212 4.36 11.41 -18.15
CA ILE A 212 3.38 11.36 -19.24
C ILE A 212 3.97 10.72 -20.51
N ASP A 213 5.24 10.95 -20.78
CA ASP A 213 5.98 10.39 -21.90
C ASP A 213 6.31 8.90 -21.75
N LYS A 214 6.19 8.37 -20.51
CA LYS A 214 6.45 6.96 -20.15
C LYS A 214 5.18 6.20 -19.78
N LEU A 215 4.02 6.68 -20.19
CA LEU A 215 2.75 5.98 -19.93
C LEU A 215 2.70 4.62 -20.65
N PRO A 216 2.05 3.61 -20.05
CA PRO A 216 1.91 2.28 -20.64
C PRO A 216 1.31 2.29 -22.05
N SER A 217 1.74 1.37 -22.91
CA SER A 217 1.37 1.32 -24.33
C SER A 217 -0.13 1.12 -24.58
N TRP A 218 -0.86 0.48 -23.65
CA TRP A 218 -2.31 0.32 -23.78
C TRP A 218 -3.09 1.65 -23.70
N LEU A 219 -2.48 2.71 -23.16
CA LEU A 219 -3.01 4.07 -23.23
C LEU A 219 -2.87 4.70 -24.61
N ASN A 220 -2.04 4.15 -25.48
CA ASN A 220 -1.84 4.69 -26.82
C ASN A 220 -3.07 4.56 -27.75
N GLY A 221 -4.01 3.65 -27.45
CA GLY A 221 -5.28 3.50 -28.19
C GLY A 221 -6.37 4.50 -27.78
N MET A 222 -6.21 5.18 -26.65
CA MET A 222 -7.01 6.32 -26.25
C MET A 222 -6.25 7.59 -26.63
N SER A 223 -6.89 8.63 -27.15
CA SER A 223 -6.15 9.88 -27.30
C SER A 223 -5.52 10.21 -25.94
N LYS A 224 -4.21 10.46 -25.90
CA LYS A 224 -3.41 10.72 -24.70
C LYS A 224 -4.11 11.72 -23.75
N GLN A 225 -4.81 12.70 -24.32
CA GLN A 225 -5.63 13.68 -23.62
C GLN A 225 -6.84 13.09 -22.89
N LYS A 226 -7.59 12.15 -23.50
CA LYS A 226 -8.76 11.52 -22.87
C LYS A 226 -8.37 10.63 -21.69
N ALA A 227 -7.25 9.91 -21.79
CA ALA A 227 -6.73 9.10 -20.68
C ALA A 227 -6.31 10.00 -19.53
N ILE A 228 -5.51 11.02 -19.78
CA ILE A 228 -5.06 12.01 -18.77
C ILE A 228 -6.27 12.66 -18.11
N HIS A 229 -7.26 13.10 -18.87
CA HIS A 229 -8.46 13.75 -18.32
C HIS A 229 -9.25 12.82 -17.41
N LYS A 230 -9.45 11.56 -17.81
CA LYS A 230 -10.16 10.55 -17.00
C LYS A 230 -9.43 10.27 -15.69
N PHE A 231 -8.10 10.08 -15.73
CA PHE A 231 -7.31 9.79 -14.55
C PHE A 231 -7.18 11.00 -13.62
N SER A 232 -6.92 12.19 -14.17
CA SER A 232 -6.87 13.43 -13.39
C SER A 232 -8.18 13.72 -12.68
N SER A 233 -9.31 13.53 -13.35
CA SER A 233 -10.63 13.72 -12.77
C SER A 233 -10.91 12.75 -11.61
N LEU A 234 -10.57 11.47 -11.77
CA LEU A 234 -10.75 10.46 -10.70
C LEU A 234 -9.84 10.72 -9.51
N LEU A 235 -8.57 11.04 -9.76
CA LEU A 235 -7.62 11.37 -8.70
C LEU A 235 -7.99 12.67 -7.99
N PHE A 236 -8.41 13.70 -8.73
CA PHE A 236 -8.94 14.92 -8.14
C PHE A 236 -10.14 14.64 -7.25
N SER A 237 -11.08 13.79 -7.68
CA SER A 237 -12.25 13.39 -6.88
C SER A 237 -11.88 12.54 -5.67
N ALA A 238 -10.78 11.79 -5.71
CA ALA A 238 -10.32 11.00 -4.57
C ALA A 238 -9.59 11.87 -3.54
N TYR A 239 -8.70 12.78 -3.98
CA TYR A 239 -7.82 13.53 -3.08
C TYR A 239 -8.33 14.94 -2.68
N ASN A 240 -9.44 15.42 -3.24
CA ASN A 240 -10.15 16.62 -2.79
C ASN A 240 -11.50 16.30 -2.18
#